data_9b0a48d438c6206622d4cc4c3f9bb480
#
_entry.id   9b0a48d438c6206622d4cc4c3f9bb480
#
_cell.length_a   1.000
_cell.length_b   1.000
_cell.length_c   1.000
_cell.angle_alpha   90.00
_cell.angle_beta   90.00
_cell.angle_gamma   90.00
#
_symmetry.space_group_name_H-M   'P 1'
#
loop_
_entity.id
_entity.type
_entity.pdbx_description
1 polymer ?
#
loop_
_entity_poly.entity_id
_entity_poly.type
_entity_poly.pdbx_seq_one_letter_code
_entity_poly.pdbx_strand_id
1 'polypeptide(L)'
;KIIEVITAQDLEAKKGQNLANVLSQVAGVEINGNQSFSGKNLGYYIRGGRNRQVAIYIDGVPVTDASGINLEYDLRLIPVEQIEKIEVMKGASSTLYGTGAATGVINITLKKSVKKEISGNAYINMGTQNTSETSKTSAQDFNQGVSLNGTINKVSYMTTLNSTETKGMSEAAGEDFEEDTFSRVNVLQKIGFKANDQLSFEFFGNYDRIKNTFDNSFDGFIANSDDLNN
;
A
#
# COMPACT_ATOMS: atom_id res chain seq x y z
N LYS A 1 25.36 -3.01 7.38
CA LYS A 1 23.92 -3.00 7.10
C LYS A 1 23.69 -3.68 5.76
N ILE A 2 22.69 -4.55 5.68
CA ILE A 2 22.25 -5.14 4.41
C ILE A 2 21.09 -4.29 3.93
N ILE A 3 21.22 -3.78 2.71
CA ILE A 3 20.17 -3.00 2.03
C ILE A 3 19.78 -3.79 0.80
N GLU A 4 18.51 -4.09 0.67
CA GLU A 4 17.92 -4.68 -0.54
C GLU A 4 17.12 -3.61 -1.25
N VAL A 5 17.35 -3.46 -2.53
CA VAL A 5 16.70 -2.42 -3.35
C VAL A 5 15.80 -3.12 -4.36
N ILE A 6 14.52 -2.75 -4.37
CA ILE A 6 13.54 -3.14 -5.38
C ILE A 6 13.39 -1.94 -6.30
N THR A 7 13.77 -2.10 -7.55
CA THR A 7 13.76 -1.01 -8.53
C THR A 7 12.40 -0.87 -9.22
N ALA A 8 12.19 0.23 -9.94
CA ALA A 8 10.99 0.40 -10.77
C ALA A 8 10.83 -0.73 -11.79
N GLN A 9 11.93 -1.27 -12.32
CA GLN A 9 11.88 -2.39 -13.27
C GLN A 9 11.41 -3.69 -12.60
N ASP A 10 11.86 -3.95 -11.36
CA ASP A 10 11.40 -5.11 -10.59
C ASP A 10 9.91 -4.98 -10.26
N LEU A 11 9.45 -3.78 -9.93
CA LEU A 11 8.05 -3.48 -9.66
C LEU A 11 7.16 -3.61 -10.91
N GLU A 12 7.67 -3.25 -12.07
CA GLU A 12 6.98 -3.42 -13.36
C GLU A 12 6.67 -4.90 -13.64
N ALA A 13 7.60 -5.81 -13.30
CA ALA A 13 7.41 -7.24 -13.42
C ALA A 13 6.40 -7.83 -12.41
N LYS A 14 6.04 -7.05 -11.39
CA LYS A 14 5.12 -7.44 -10.29
C LYS A 14 3.80 -6.67 -10.33
N LYS A 15 3.44 -6.09 -11.47
CA LYS A 15 2.16 -5.40 -11.66
C LYS A 15 0.98 -6.31 -11.29
N GLY A 16 -0.02 -5.71 -10.65
CA GLY A 16 -1.20 -6.43 -10.16
C GLY A 16 -1.03 -7.03 -8.76
N GLN A 17 0.19 -7.05 -8.20
CA GLN A 17 0.41 -7.39 -6.80
C GLN A 17 0.29 -6.15 -5.92
N ASN A 18 -0.20 -6.32 -4.68
CA ASN A 18 -0.10 -5.25 -3.69
C ASN A 18 1.32 -5.16 -3.14
N LEU A 19 1.66 -4.02 -2.54
CA LEU A 19 3.02 -3.77 -2.03
C LEU A 19 3.42 -4.74 -0.91
N ALA A 20 2.48 -5.19 -0.08
CA ALA A 20 2.76 -6.17 0.96
C ALA A 20 3.20 -7.52 0.36
N ASN A 21 2.55 -7.96 -0.74
CA ASN A 21 2.96 -9.16 -1.48
C ASN A 21 4.37 -9.01 -2.08
N VAL A 22 4.69 -7.86 -2.62
CA VAL A 22 6.03 -7.58 -3.16
C VAL A 22 7.09 -7.66 -2.07
N LEU A 23 6.83 -7.07 -0.91
CA LEU A 23 7.76 -7.04 0.21
C LEU A 23 7.91 -8.40 0.91
N SER A 24 6.86 -9.22 0.94
CA SER A 24 6.94 -10.58 1.52
C SER A 24 7.89 -11.50 0.76
N GLN A 25 8.27 -11.16 -0.48
CA GLN A 25 9.25 -11.89 -1.28
C GLN A 25 10.70 -11.51 -0.94
N VAL A 26 10.90 -10.48 -0.11
CA VAL A 26 12.22 -10.02 0.31
C VAL A 26 12.74 -10.93 1.44
N ALA A 27 13.91 -11.51 1.26
CA ALA A 27 14.49 -12.42 2.26
C ALA A 27 14.60 -11.76 3.65
N GLY A 28 14.08 -12.40 4.69
CA GLY A 28 14.09 -11.92 6.06
C GLY A 28 13.09 -10.79 6.35
N VAL A 29 12.14 -10.57 5.47
CA VAL A 29 10.92 -9.78 5.68
C VAL A 29 9.74 -10.73 5.77
N GLU A 30 8.93 -10.57 6.79
CA GLU A 30 7.69 -11.31 6.98
C GLU A 30 6.56 -10.30 7.17
N ILE A 31 5.45 -10.53 6.46
CA ILE A 31 4.25 -9.70 6.56
C ILE A 31 3.08 -10.60 6.92
N ASN A 32 2.61 -10.46 8.14
CA ASN A 32 1.45 -11.20 8.64
C ASN A 32 0.15 -10.49 8.25
N GLY A 33 -0.89 -11.27 7.97
CA GLY A 33 -2.20 -10.77 7.55
C GLY A 33 -2.34 -10.52 6.05
N ASN A 34 -1.27 -10.68 5.27
CA ASN A 34 -1.27 -10.41 3.83
C ASN A 34 -2.12 -11.41 3.00
N GLN A 35 -2.35 -12.60 3.52
CA GLN A 35 -3.18 -13.64 2.91
C GLN A 35 -4.62 -13.65 3.47
N SER A 36 -4.98 -12.66 4.27
CA SER A 36 -6.31 -12.52 4.87
C SER A 36 -7.17 -11.54 4.07
N PHE A 37 -8.42 -11.33 4.49
CA PHE A 37 -9.32 -10.37 3.86
C PHE A 37 -8.70 -8.95 3.80
N SER A 38 -9.10 -8.20 2.81
CA SER A 38 -8.66 -6.82 2.64
C SER A 38 -9.20 -5.96 3.80
N GLY A 39 -8.36 -5.07 4.35
CA GLY A 39 -8.74 -4.28 5.54
C GLY A 39 -8.21 -4.81 6.86
N LYS A 40 -7.76 -6.06 6.93
CA LYS A 40 -7.08 -6.59 8.12
C LYS A 40 -5.75 -5.86 8.35
N ASN A 41 -5.45 -5.55 9.61
CA ASN A 41 -4.17 -4.96 9.98
C ASN A 41 -3.01 -5.90 9.62
N LEU A 42 -1.98 -5.32 9.01
CA LEU A 42 -0.76 -6.05 8.63
C LEU A 42 0.30 -5.91 9.72
N GLY A 43 1.00 -6.98 10.00
CA GLY A 43 2.18 -6.97 10.86
C GLY A 43 3.46 -7.07 10.04
N TYR A 44 4.43 -6.20 10.30
CA TYR A 44 5.71 -6.14 9.59
C TYR A 44 6.86 -6.58 10.49
N TYR A 45 7.61 -7.58 10.05
CA TYR A 45 8.72 -8.16 10.80
C TYR A 45 9.97 -8.23 9.90
N ILE A 46 11.06 -7.70 10.39
CA ILE A 46 12.37 -7.81 9.72
C ILE A 46 13.32 -8.57 10.62
N ARG A 47 13.85 -9.67 10.13
CA ARG A 47 14.79 -10.56 10.88
C ARG A 47 14.25 -11.01 12.24
N GLY A 48 12.98 -11.35 12.31
CA GLY A 48 12.34 -11.80 13.54
C GLY A 48 12.13 -10.69 14.60
N GLY A 49 12.32 -9.44 14.23
CA GLY A 49 11.99 -8.31 15.09
C GLY A 49 10.50 -8.15 15.27
N ARG A 50 10.08 -7.39 16.28
CA ARG A 50 8.67 -7.12 16.54
C ARG A 50 8.12 -6.08 15.56
N ASN A 51 6.82 -6.10 15.34
CA ASN A 51 6.12 -5.22 14.43
C ASN A 51 6.49 -3.73 14.60
N ARG A 52 6.39 -3.16 15.80
CA ARG A 52 6.73 -1.75 16.07
C ARG A 52 8.22 -1.39 15.93
N GLN A 53 9.06 -2.33 15.51
CA GLN A 53 10.50 -2.13 15.35
C GLN A 53 10.92 -1.94 13.89
N VAL A 54 9.94 -1.89 12.99
CA VAL A 54 10.14 -1.59 11.57
C VAL A 54 9.56 -0.22 11.28
N ALA A 55 10.41 0.71 10.88
CA ALA A 55 9.99 2.06 10.48
C ALA A 55 9.70 2.11 8.98
N ILE A 56 8.62 2.78 8.60
CA ILE A 56 8.20 2.97 7.21
C ILE A 56 8.35 4.44 6.86
N TYR A 57 8.98 4.71 5.72
CA TYR A 57 9.17 6.06 5.19
C TYR A 57 8.65 6.14 3.76
N ILE A 58 8.00 7.26 3.44
CA ILE A 58 7.59 7.61 2.08
C ILE A 58 8.22 8.95 1.74
N ASP A 59 9.06 9.00 0.70
CA ASP A 59 9.81 10.20 0.30
C ASP A 59 10.55 10.89 1.48
N GLY A 60 11.08 10.09 2.42
CA GLY A 60 11.80 10.59 3.59
C GLY A 60 10.91 11.01 4.77
N VAL A 61 9.59 10.92 4.64
CA VAL A 61 8.64 11.24 5.71
C VAL A 61 8.22 9.94 6.41
N PRO A 62 8.35 9.82 7.75
CA PRO A 62 7.86 8.65 8.47
C PRO A 62 6.34 8.59 8.41
N VAL A 63 5.80 7.40 8.17
CA VAL A 63 4.35 7.16 8.14
C VAL A 63 3.96 6.14 9.20
N THR A 64 2.87 6.45 9.89
CA THR A 64 2.24 5.59 10.89
C THR A 64 0.73 5.75 10.79
N ASP A 65 -0.01 4.73 11.18
CA ASP A 65 -1.45 4.84 11.34
C ASP A 65 -1.78 5.07 12.83
N ALA A 66 -2.24 6.27 13.15
CA ALA A 66 -2.60 6.65 14.52
C ALA A 66 -3.96 6.08 14.96
N SER A 67 -4.75 5.49 14.07
CA SER A 67 -6.03 4.86 14.41
C SER A 67 -5.84 3.49 15.06
N GLY A 68 -4.72 2.81 14.76
CA GLY A 68 -4.38 1.49 15.28
C GLY A 68 -3.53 1.53 16.55
N ILE A 69 -3.75 0.58 17.46
CA ILE A 69 -2.95 0.43 18.70
C ILE A 69 -1.47 0.22 18.40
N ASN A 70 -1.15 -0.43 17.31
CA ASN A 70 0.23 -0.77 16.93
C ASN A 70 0.85 0.25 15.97
N LEU A 71 0.13 1.28 15.56
CA LEU A 71 0.58 2.33 14.64
C LEU A 71 1.06 1.79 13.28
N GLU A 72 0.56 0.64 12.85
CA GLU A 72 0.95 -0.03 11.61
C GLU A 72 0.34 0.69 10.42
N TYR A 73 1.19 1.22 9.56
CA TYR A 73 0.73 1.79 8.29
C TYR A 73 0.45 0.67 7.29
N ASP A 74 -0.74 0.64 6.71
CA ASP A 74 -1.08 -0.37 5.71
C ASP A 74 -0.37 -0.11 4.39
N LEU A 75 0.68 -0.88 4.11
CA LEU A 75 1.45 -0.75 2.87
C LEU A 75 0.65 -1.08 1.61
N ARG A 76 -0.51 -1.77 1.72
CA ARG A 76 -1.41 -1.99 0.59
C ARG A 76 -2.04 -0.67 0.10
N LEU A 77 -1.98 0.37 0.94
CA LEU A 77 -2.45 1.70 0.59
C LEU A 77 -1.57 2.42 -0.44
N ILE A 78 -0.38 1.90 -0.75
CA ILE A 78 0.50 2.50 -1.75
C ILE A 78 0.40 1.68 -3.03
N PRO A 79 -0.17 2.22 -4.11
CA PRO A 79 -0.14 1.56 -5.40
C PRO A 79 1.29 1.36 -5.89
N VAL A 80 1.62 0.13 -6.29
CA VAL A 80 2.96 -0.23 -6.76
C VAL A 80 3.38 0.61 -7.97
N GLU A 81 2.42 1.02 -8.77
CA GLU A 81 2.60 1.84 -9.96
C GLU A 81 3.09 3.27 -9.66
N GLN A 82 2.91 3.75 -8.43
CA GLN A 82 3.39 5.06 -7.98
C GLN A 82 4.84 5.03 -7.48
N ILE A 83 5.42 3.85 -7.29
CA ILE A 83 6.72 3.66 -6.64
C ILE A 83 7.83 3.68 -7.68
N GLU A 84 8.89 4.46 -7.41
CA GLU A 84 10.14 4.48 -8.17
C GLU A 84 11.11 3.40 -7.67
N LYS A 85 11.25 3.28 -6.34
CA LYS A 85 12.09 2.26 -5.70
C LYS A 85 11.68 2.04 -4.25
N ILE A 86 12.05 0.87 -3.73
CA ILE A 86 11.93 0.54 -2.31
C ILE A 86 13.31 0.10 -1.82
N GLU A 87 13.71 0.63 -0.68
CA GLU A 87 14.95 0.25 0.00
C GLU A 87 14.59 -0.41 1.33
N VAL A 88 14.86 -1.70 1.44
CA VAL A 88 14.65 -2.45 2.68
C VAL A 88 15.98 -2.56 3.41
N MET A 89 16.13 -1.79 4.47
CA MET A 89 17.32 -1.81 5.33
C MET A 89 17.10 -2.79 6.48
N LYS A 90 17.93 -3.82 6.54
CA LYS A 90 17.84 -4.91 7.51
C LYS A 90 18.85 -4.72 8.64
N GLY A 91 18.36 -4.51 9.85
CA GLY A 91 19.16 -4.30 11.07
C GLY A 91 18.98 -2.91 11.67
N ALA A 92 19.51 -2.71 12.87
CA ALA A 92 19.34 -1.49 13.65
C ALA A 92 19.70 -0.22 12.86
N SER A 93 18.77 0.70 12.78
CA SER A 93 18.89 1.96 12.04
C SER A 93 18.38 3.15 12.83
N SER A 94 18.14 2.98 14.14
CA SER A 94 17.55 3.98 15.03
C SER A 94 18.30 5.31 15.10
N THR A 95 19.62 5.29 14.91
CA THR A 95 20.44 6.51 14.86
C THR A 95 20.08 7.45 13.71
N LEU A 96 19.60 6.92 12.60
CA LEU A 96 19.26 7.70 11.39
C LEU A 96 17.74 7.89 11.23
N TYR A 97 16.96 6.90 11.69
CA TYR A 97 15.52 6.80 11.41
C TYR A 97 14.64 6.80 12.67
N GLY A 98 15.23 7.09 13.85
CA GLY A 98 14.49 7.16 15.11
C GLY A 98 14.17 5.81 15.74
N THR A 99 13.46 5.86 16.87
CA THR A 99 13.24 4.72 17.78
C THR A 99 12.45 3.55 17.13
N GLY A 100 11.60 3.80 16.17
CA GLY A 100 10.85 2.77 15.45
C GLY A 100 11.70 1.89 14.52
N ALA A 101 12.95 2.27 14.23
CA ALA A 101 13.83 1.57 13.29
C ALA A 101 14.82 0.61 13.99
N ALA A 102 14.35 -0.17 14.97
CA ALA A 102 15.21 -1.03 15.76
C ALA A 102 15.68 -2.28 14.99
N THR A 103 14.84 -2.86 14.14
CA THR A 103 15.16 -4.07 13.36
C THR A 103 15.26 -3.83 11.88
N GLY A 104 14.65 -2.78 11.36
CA GLY A 104 14.73 -2.42 9.95
C GLY A 104 13.97 -1.17 9.58
N VAL A 105 14.16 -0.78 8.31
CA VAL A 105 13.46 0.35 7.69
C VAL A 105 12.99 -0.06 6.31
N ILE A 106 11.77 0.28 5.97
CA ILE A 106 11.22 0.22 4.63
C ILE A 106 11.11 1.66 4.13
N ASN A 107 11.98 2.04 3.21
CA ASN A 107 12.02 3.38 2.63
C ASN A 107 11.49 3.34 1.20
N ILE A 108 10.36 3.99 0.97
CA ILE A 108 9.64 4.02 -0.30
C ILE A 108 9.87 5.37 -0.95
N THR A 109 10.40 5.35 -2.16
CA THR A 109 10.52 6.55 -2.98
C THR A 109 9.44 6.52 -4.05
N LEU A 110 8.59 7.52 -4.08
CA LEU A 110 7.55 7.65 -5.10
C LEU A 110 8.13 8.22 -6.38
N LYS A 111 7.52 7.88 -7.52
CA LYS A 111 7.88 8.44 -8.83
C LYS A 111 7.83 9.96 -8.78
N LYS A 112 8.75 10.57 -9.51
CA LYS A 112 8.80 12.02 -9.71
C LYS A 112 8.15 12.38 -11.04
N SER A 113 7.78 13.65 -11.16
CA SER A 113 7.31 14.19 -12.42
C SER A 113 8.39 14.07 -13.49
N VAL A 114 7.98 13.77 -14.72
CA VAL A 114 8.89 13.72 -15.86
C VAL A 114 9.20 15.12 -16.39
N LYS A 115 10.31 15.25 -17.14
CA LYS A 115 10.70 16.52 -17.78
C LYS A 115 9.80 16.92 -18.95
N LYS A 116 8.98 16.02 -19.46
CA LYS A 116 7.97 16.32 -20.52
C LYS A 116 6.87 17.20 -19.92
N GLU A 117 6.25 18.03 -20.74
CA GLU A 117 5.13 18.88 -20.31
C GLU A 117 3.95 18.06 -19.81
N ILE A 118 3.69 16.93 -20.47
CA ILE A 118 2.66 15.98 -20.08
C ILE A 118 3.08 14.54 -20.37
N SER A 119 2.84 13.68 -19.42
CA SER A 119 2.95 12.23 -19.54
C SER A 119 1.88 11.60 -18.67
N GLY A 120 1.37 10.46 -19.09
CA GLY A 120 0.36 9.75 -18.31
C GLY A 120 0.37 8.26 -18.60
N ASN A 121 -0.22 7.52 -17.70
CA ASN A 121 -0.52 6.11 -17.85
C ASN A 121 -1.85 5.80 -17.20
N ALA A 122 -2.50 4.77 -17.70
CA ALA A 122 -3.69 4.18 -17.08
C ALA A 122 -3.51 2.66 -17.04
N TYR A 123 -4.11 2.02 -16.06
CA TYR A 123 -4.13 0.58 -15.95
C TYR A 123 -5.47 0.08 -15.40
N ILE A 124 -5.80 -1.13 -15.76
CA ILE A 124 -6.89 -1.92 -15.19
C ILE A 124 -6.36 -3.32 -14.94
N ASN A 125 -6.52 -3.80 -13.71
CA ASN A 125 -6.25 -5.17 -13.33
C ASN A 125 -7.57 -5.80 -12.86
N MET A 126 -7.81 -7.03 -13.29
CA MET A 126 -8.98 -7.82 -12.90
C MET A 126 -8.50 -9.16 -12.36
N GLY A 127 -9.12 -9.61 -11.30
CA GLY A 127 -8.80 -10.87 -10.66
C GLY A 127 -10.05 -11.64 -10.23
N THR A 128 -9.84 -12.87 -9.80
CA THR A 128 -10.86 -13.72 -9.19
C THR A 128 -10.32 -14.30 -7.90
N GLN A 129 -11.18 -14.39 -6.88
CA GLN A 129 -10.90 -15.05 -5.61
C GLN A 129 -11.68 -16.38 -5.48
N ASN A 130 -12.15 -16.93 -6.59
CA ASN A 130 -12.89 -18.19 -6.58
C ASN A 130 -12.03 -19.32 -6.02
N THR A 131 -12.64 -20.09 -5.13
CA THR A 131 -12.05 -21.32 -4.58
C THR A 131 -12.32 -22.50 -5.51
N SER A 132 -11.68 -23.64 -5.25
CA SER A 132 -11.92 -24.91 -5.98
C SER A 132 -13.37 -25.42 -5.87
N GLU A 133 -14.12 -24.93 -4.90
CA GLU A 133 -15.52 -25.30 -4.66
C GLU A 133 -16.51 -24.45 -5.46
N THR A 134 -16.08 -23.27 -5.93
CA THR A 134 -16.92 -22.39 -6.73
C THR A 134 -16.79 -22.70 -8.21
N SER A 135 -17.86 -23.19 -8.82
CA SER A 135 -17.91 -23.51 -10.26
C SER A 135 -18.06 -22.30 -11.18
N LYS A 136 -18.27 -21.09 -10.63
CA LYS A 136 -18.48 -19.85 -11.40
C LYS A 136 -17.23 -19.00 -11.37
N THR A 137 -16.59 -18.84 -12.51
CA THR A 137 -15.50 -17.86 -12.68
C THR A 137 -16.12 -16.48 -12.92
N SER A 138 -16.02 -15.60 -11.93
CA SER A 138 -16.42 -14.21 -12.04
C SER A 138 -15.25 -13.31 -11.65
N ALA A 139 -15.10 -12.16 -12.31
CA ALA A 139 -14.18 -11.14 -11.85
C ALA A 139 -14.73 -10.52 -10.56
N GLN A 140 -13.95 -10.60 -9.49
CA GLN A 140 -14.32 -10.12 -8.16
C GLN A 140 -13.38 -9.02 -7.67
N ASP A 141 -12.18 -8.96 -8.22
CA ASP A 141 -11.17 -7.97 -7.90
C ASP A 141 -10.98 -7.03 -9.07
N PHE A 142 -11.06 -5.73 -8.78
CA PHE A 142 -10.80 -4.67 -9.72
C PHE A 142 -9.80 -3.70 -9.11
N ASN A 143 -8.70 -3.45 -9.80
CA ASN A 143 -7.73 -2.43 -9.43
C ASN A 143 -7.43 -1.61 -10.68
N GLN A 144 -7.76 -0.32 -10.62
CA GLN A 144 -7.65 0.59 -11.75
C GLN A 144 -7.06 1.91 -11.31
N GLY A 145 -6.34 2.53 -12.21
CA GLY A 145 -5.76 3.83 -11.93
C GLY A 145 -5.36 4.60 -13.15
N VAL A 146 -5.25 5.89 -12.93
CA VAL A 146 -4.78 6.86 -13.91
C VAL A 146 -3.72 7.75 -13.25
N SER A 147 -2.64 8.03 -13.94
CA SER A 147 -1.60 8.95 -13.52
C SER A 147 -1.31 9.95 -14.61
N LEU A 148 -1.27 11.22 -14.24
CA LEU A 148 -0.81 12.33 -15.08
C LEU A 148 0.34 13.03 -14.38
N ASN A 149 1.43 13.25 -15.10
CA ASN A 149 2.59 13.95 -14.56
C ASN A 149 3.32 14.73 -15.65
N GLY A 150 4.06 15.77 -15.25
CA GLY A 150 4.81 16.57 -16.18
C GLY A 150 5.50 17.76 -15.52
N THR A 151 6.23 18.51 -16.36
CA THR A 151 6.89 19.75 -15.93
C THR A 151 6.63 20.83 -16.98
N ILE A 152 6.00 21.91 -16.55
CA ILE A 152 5.71 23.09 -17.37
C ILE A 152 6.53 24.24 -16.79
N ASN A 153 7.54 24.69 -17.52
CA ASN A 153 8.49 25.72 -17.05
C ASN A 153 9.13 25.34 -15.70
N LYS A 154 8.76 26.07 -14.64
CA LYS A 154 9.27 25.88 -13.27
C LYS A 154 8.35 25.04 -12.38
N VAL A 155 7.21 24.64 -12.88
CA VAL A 155 6.20 23.88 -12.14
C VAL A 155 6.22 22.42 -12.58
N SER A 156 6.47 21.53 -11.65
CA SER A 156 6.29 20.10 -11.84
C SER A 156 5.00 19.63 -11.15
N TYR A 157 4.32 18.66 -11.74
CA TYR A 157 3.10 18.12 -11.17
C TYR A 157 3.03 16.60 -11.37
N MET A 158 2.37 15.94 -10.43
CA MET A 158 1.99 14.53 -10.53
C MET A 158 0.67 14.35 -9.80
N THR A 159 -0.32 13.86 -10.54
CA THR A 159 -1.65 13.54 -10.00
C THR A 159 -1.93 12.07 -10.30
N THR A 160 -2.31 11.29 -9.30
CA THR A 160 -2.75 9.93 -9.48
C THR A 160 -4.10 9.70 -8.83
N LEU A 161 -4.94 8.94 -9.52
CA LEU A 161 -6.23 8.46 -9.04
C LEU A 161 -6.21 6.95 -9.13
N ASN A 162 -6.52 6.27 -8.04
CA ASN A 162 -6.59 4.82 -8.00
C ASN A 162 -7.88 4.38 -7.32
N SER A 163 -8.47 3.30 -7.80
CA SER A 163 -9.59 2.63 -7.18
C SER A 163 -9.30 1.14 -7.09
N THR A 164 -9.60 0.57 -5.95
CA THR A 164 -9.53 -0.87 -5.72
C THR A 164 -10.86 -1.32 -5.14
N GLU A 165 -11.42 -2.35 -5.74
CA GLU A 165 -12.66 -2.98 -5.28
C GLU A 165 -12.45 -4.49 -5.29
N THR A 166 -12.80 -5.14 -4.20
CA THR A 166 -12.84 -6.60 -4.11
C THR A 166 -14.09 -7.05 -3.36
N LYS A 167 -14.68 -8.12 -3.82
CA LYS A 167 -15.73 -8.79 -3.05
C LYS A 167 -15.17 -9.56 -1.86
N GLY A 168 -13.87 -9.87 -1.91
CA GLY A 168 -13.20 -10.56 -0.83
C GLY A 168 -13.65 -12.02 -0.65
N MET A 169 -13.31 -12.54 0.51
CA MET A 169 -13.74 -13.85 1.00
C MET A 169 -14.20 -13.65 2.44
N SER A 170 -15.24 -14.35 2.87
CA SER A 170 -15.64 -14.38 4.28
C SER A 170 -14.49 -14.92 5.15
N GLU A 171 -14.22 -14.30 6.28
CA GLU A 171 -13.30 -14.84 7.31
C GLU A 171 -13.95 -16.02 8.06
N ALA A 172 -15.27 -16.01 8.15
CA ALA A 172 -16.02 -17.09 8.77
C ALA A 172 -16.28 -18.23 7.80
N ALA A 173 -16.27 -19.46 8.31
CA ALA A 173 -16.60 -20.64 7.54
C ALA A 173 -18.08 -20.99 7.72
N GLY A 174 -18.83 -21.09 6.62
CA GLY A 174 -20.24 -21.48 6.61
C GLY A 174 -20.96 -20.95 5.38
N GLU A 175 -22.13 -21.53 5.08
CA GLU A 175 -22.96 -21.10 3.94
C GLU A 175 -23.72 -19.79 4.19
N ASP A 176 -23.80 -19.38 5.46
CA ASP A 176 -24.60 -18.24 5.91
C ASP A 176 -23.78 -16.93 6.06
N PHE A 177 -22.47 -16.97 5.71
CA PHE A 177 -21.60 -15.79 5.82
C PHE A 177 -21.37 -15.13 4.46
N GLU A 178 -21.56 -13.81 4.43
CA GLU A 178 -21.31 -13.02 3.23
C GLU A 178 -19.82 -12.77 2.99
N GLU A 179 -19.50 -12.38 1.76
CA GLU A 179 -18.15 -12.00 1.34
C GLU A 179 -17.74 -10.66 2.02
N ASP A 180 -16.56 -10.62 2.63
CA ASP A 180 -15.98 -9.39 3.19
C ASP A 180 -15.55 -8.45 2.06
N THR A 181 -16.36 -7.45 1.78
CA THR A 181 -16.09 -6.51 0.71
C THR A 181 -15.08 -5.44 1.12
N PHE A 182 -14.26 -5.04 0.18
CA PHE A 182 -13.33 -3.93 0.36
C PHE A 182 -13.38 -2.99 -0.83
N SER A 183 -13.49 -1.70 -0.56
CA SER A 183 -13.34 -0.67 -1.58
C SER A 183 -12.45 0.46 -1.10
N ARG A 184 -11.64 0.97 -2.02
CA ARG A 184 -10.73 2.08 -1.76
C ARG A 184 -10.66 3.02 -2.94
N VAL A 185 -10.66 4.30 -2.64
CA VAL A 185 -10.28 5.36 -3.60
C VAL A 185 -9.11 6.13 -3.02
N ASN A 186 -8.05 6.25 -3.79
CA ASN A 186 -6.85 7.00 -3.45
C ASN A 186 -6.61 8.13 -4.45
N VAL A 187 -6.28 9.30 -3.94
CA VAL A 187 -5.85 10.46 -4.71
C VAL A 187 -4.50 10.92 -4.17
N LEU A 188 -3.49 10.95 -5.01
CA LEU A 188 -2.19 11.51 -4.66
C LEU A 188 -1.88 12.70 -5.56
N GLN A 189 -1.45 13.80 -4.93
CA GLN A 189 -1.05 15.02 -5.61
C GLN A 189 0.33 15.46 -5.17
N LYS A 190 1.23 15.66 -6.11
CA LYS A 190 2.51 16.35 -5.90
C LYS A 190 2.55 17.58 -6.79
N ILE A 191 3.00 18.71 -6.25
CA ILE A 191 3.25 19.94 -7.01
C ILE A 191 4.60 20.47 -6.55
N GLY A 192 5.54 20.58 -7.49
CA GLY A 192 6.85 21.18 -7.25
C GLY A 192 6.97 22.53 -7.96
N PHE A 193 7.65 23.46 -7.32
CA PHE A 193 8.01 24.76 -7.89
C PHE A 193 9.49 25.04 -7.70
N LYS A 194 10.23 25.12 -8.81
CA LYS A 194 11.65 25.50 -8.81
C LYS A 194 11.79 27.00 -9.01
N ALA A 195 11.95 27.74 -7.91
CA ALA A 195 12.12 29.20 -7.96
C ALA A 195 13.43 29.56 -8.67
N ASN A 196 14.55 28.91 -8.28
CA ASN A 196 15.88 29.02 -8.87
C ASN A 196 16.68 27.73 -8.60
N ASP A 197 17.98 27.73 -8.91
CA ASP A 197 18.82 26.53 -8.72
C ASP A 197 19.12 26.20 -7.25
N GLN A 198 18.90 27.12 -6.34
CA GLN A 198 19.15 26.98 -4.91
C GLN A 198 17.87 26.78 -4.10
N LEU A 199 16.68 27.10 -4.66
CA LEU A 199 15.42 27.09 -3.93
C LEU A 199 14.33 26.41 -4.75
N SER A 200 13.77 25.36 -4.16
CA SER A 200 12.59 24.65 -4.66
C SER A 200 11.62 24.35 -3.54
N PHE A 201 10.36 24.30 -3.88
CA PHE A 201 9.28 23.91 -2.99
C PHE A 201 8.59 22.68 -3.55
N GLU A 202 8.15 21.78 -2.68
CA GLU A 202 7.30 20.65 -3.05
C GLU A 202 6.12 20.57 -2.07
N PHE A 203 4.94 20.50 -2.62
CA PHE A 203 3.72 20.16 -1.90
C PHE A 203 3.34 18.73 -2.22
N PHE A 204 3.05 17.96 -1.19
CA PHE A 204 2.58 16.58 -1.26
C PHE A 204 1.25 16.46 -0.51
N GLY A 205 0.26 15.87 -1.14
CA GLY A 205 -1.02 15.52 -0.55
C GLY A 205 -1.45 14.12 -0.95
N ASN A 206 -1.93 13.34 0.02
CA ASN A 206 -2.51 12.03 -0.20
C ASN A 206 -3.86 11.94 0.51
N TYR A 207 -4.87 11.46 -0.20
CA TYR A 207 -6.20 11.21 0.33
C TYR A 207 -6.61 9.78 0.04
N ASP A 208 -7.04 9.08 1.08
CA ASP A 208 -7.59 7.74 1.00
C ASP A 208 -9.00 7.71 1.59
N ARG A 209 -9.90 7.05 0.87
CA ARG A 209 -11.22 6.66 1.39
C ARG A 209 -11.34 5.16 1.28
N ILE A 210 -11.49 4.52 2.44
CA ILE A 210 -11.59 3.06 2.56
C ILE A 210 -12.97 2.73 3.11
N LYS A 211 -13.56 1.66 2.57
CA LYS A 211 -14.74 0.99 3.12
C LYS A 211 -14.47 -0.51 3.09
N ASN A 212 -14.74 -1.17 4.17
CA ASN A 212 -14.67 -2.62 4.27
C ASN A 212 -15.79 -3.14 5.15
N THR A 213 -16.24 -4.33 4.85
CA THR A 213 -17.08 -5.15 5.73
C THR A 213 -16.21 -6.24 6.34
N PHE A 214 -16.58 -6.71 7.52
CA PHE A 214 -15.90 -7.82 8.18
C PHE A 214 -16.84 -8.48 9.17
N ASP A 215 -16.67 -9.77 9.35
CA ASP A 215 -17.42 -10.54 10.33
C ASP A 215 -17.03 -10.14 11.76
N ASN A 216 -18.02 -9.95 12.61
CA ASN A 216 -17.79 -9.64 14.02
C ASN A 216 -18.05 -10.89 14.87
N SER A 217 -17.06 -11.34 15.63
CA SER A 217 -17.22 -12.39 16.60
C SER A 217 -17.49 -11.81 17.98
N PHE A 218 -18.66 -12.08 18.54
CA PHE A 218 -19.03 -11.74 19.90
C PHE A 218 -19.44 -13.01 20.66
N ASP A 219 -18.86 -13.24 21.85
CA ASP A 219 -19.17 -14.38 22.74
C ASP A 219 -19.11 -15.78 22.11
N GLY A 220 -18.15 -16.01 21.19
CA GLY A 220 -17.99 -17.32 20.55
C GLY A 220 -18.97 -17.60 19.43
N PHE A 221 -19.85 -16.67 19.11
CA PHE A 221 -20.68 -16.69 17.90
C PHE A 221 -20.14 -15.65 16.92
N ILE A 222 -20.01 -16.06 15.66
CA ILE A 222 -19.73 -15.14 14.57
C ILE A 222 -21.09 -14.63 14.10
N ALA A 223 -21.32 -13.34 14.18
CA ALA A 223 -22.52 -12.70 13.69
C ALA A 223 -22.17 -11.86 12.45
N ASN A 224 -22.99 -11.97 11.41
CA ASN A 224 -22.94 -11.06 10.27
C ASN A 224 -23.18 -9.66 10.76
N SER A 225 -22.27 -8.73 10.50
CA SER A 225 -22.47 -7.31 10.77
C SER A 225 -22.39 -6.53 9.46
N ASP A 226 -23.55 -6.31 8.86
CA ASP A 226 -23.68 -5.54 7.62
C ASP A 226 -23.31 -4.05 7.75
N ASP A 227 -22.99 -3.57 8.95
CA ASP A 227 -22.95 -2.15 9.22
C ASP A 227 -21.88 -1.70 10.23
N LEU A 228 -20.61 -1.86 9.88
CA LEU A 228 -19.61 -0.98 10.46
C LEU A 228 -19.00 -0.12 9.35
N ASN A 229 -19.80 0.87 8.90
CA ASN A 229 -19.31 1.96 8.08
C ASN A 229 -18.39 2.85 8.92
N ASN A 230 -17.11 2.75 8.71
CA ASN A 230 -16.13 3.75 9.14
C ASN A 230 -15.65 4.57 7.96
#